data_999ff508f78f777a24a1d45ed12a8e45
#
_entry.id   999ff508f78f777a24a1d45ed12a8e45
#
_cell.length_a   1.000
_cell.length_b   1.000
_cell.length_c   1.000
_cell.angle_alpha   90.00
_cell.angle_beta   90.00
_cell.angle_gamma   90.00
#
_symmetry.space_group_name_H-M   'P 1'
#
loop_
_entity.id
_entity.type
_entity.pdbx_description
1 polymer ?
#
loop_
_entity_poly.entity_id
_entity_poly.type
_entity_poly.pdbx_seq_one_letter_code
_entity_poly.pdbx_strand_id
1 'polypeptide(L)'
;MNTNDKNCKPADGSDREGRFCYRYPHPALTTDSVIYGFDGTGLKILLVERRFEPFRGMWALPGGFVRIDETVEDCAARELREETGLTAIYLHQFRVFSTVDRDPRERVVTVAFIALVRPDSYRLIAGDDAANALWFDENALPPLAFDHSEIIDAARSYLSETLRVRPVAFELLNKVFSLGELQRVYEVINRTVYDRRNFQRKALQTGLLEEVSAAPPCSNAAPDIMPEANCREPEEAPRAGRRPSKLFSFVRRRKKDDSSDDGDSSTRNITFDF
;
A
#
# COMPACT_ATOMS: atom_id res chain seq x y z
N MET A 1 -23.06 35.91 -3.08
CA MET A 1 -22.06 36.59 -3.94
C MET A 1 -21.54 37.77 -3.17
N ASN A 2 -20.41 37.64 -2.50
CA ASN A 2 -19.79 38.74 -1.76
C ASN A 2 -18.67 39.30 -2.64
N THR A 3 -18.96 40.44 -3.26
CA THR A 3 -18.07 41.16 -4.18
C THR A 3 -17.22 42.17 -3.39
N ASN A 4 -16.23 41.70 -2.62
CA ASN A 4 -15.30 42.64 -1.98
C ASN A 4 -13.89 42.05 -1.81
N ASP A 5 -13.30 41.53 -2.90
CA ASP A 5 -11.87 41.30 -2.93
C ASP A 5 -11.24 42.03 -4.11
N LYS A 6 -11.17 43.38 -3.97
CA LYS A 6 -10.55 44.26 -4.97
C LYS A 6 -9.01 44.31 -4.90
N ASN A 7 -8.35 43.49 -4.11
CA ASN A 7 -6.91 43.56 -3.86
C ASN A 7 -6.09 42.34 -4.33
N CYS A 8 -6.68 41.41 -5.04
CA CYS A 8 -5.93 40.29 -5.56
C CYS A 8 -5.28 40.62 -6.89
N LYS A 9 -3.98 40.80 -6.92
CA LYS A 9 -3.22 41.01 -8.17
C LYS A 9 -2.86 39.66 -8.79
N PRO A 10 -3.31 39.37 -10.00
CA PRO A 10 -3.13 38.05 -10.64
C PRO A 10 -1.84 37.96 -11.47
N ALA A 11 -0.68 38.30 -10.94
CA ALA A 11 0.55 38.24 -11.74
C ALA A 11 1.53 37.13 -11.36
N ASP A 12 1.49 36.68 -10.08
CA ASP A 12 2.41 35.63 -9.57
C ASP A 12 1.70 34.57 -8.72
N GLY A 13 0.40 34.64 -8.60
CA GLY A 13 -0.42 33.64 -7.90
C GLY A 13 -0.45 33.79 -6.39
N SER A 14 0.34 34.66 -5.76
CA SER A 14 0.34 34.88 -4.30
C SER A 14 0.14 36.35 -3.92
N ASP A 15 -0.45 36.60 -2.78
CA ASP A 15 -0.48 37.90 -2.12
C ASP A 15 0.79 38.11 -1.22
N ARG A 16 0.87 39.29 -0.56
CA ARG A 16 1.99 39.60 0.34
C ARG A 16 2.08 38.70 1.58
N GLU A 17 1.03 37.93 1.86
CA GLU A 17 0.95 36.98 2.97
C GLU A 17 1.12 35.52 2.49
N GLY A 18 1.51 35.30 1.21
CA GLY A 18 1.70 33.98 0.64
C GLY A 18 0.39 33.25 0.28
N ARG A 19 -0.76 33.96 0.27
CA ARG A 19 -2.04 33.39 -0.15
C ARG A 19 -2.16 33.40 -1.67
N PHE A 20 -2.68 32.31 -2.22
CA PHE A 20 -2.94 32.19 -3.66
C PHE A 20 -4.30 32.75 -4.01
N CYS A 21 -4.37 33.52 -5.09
CA CYS A 21 -5.60 34.09 -5.62
C CYS A 21 -5.90 33.50 -6.99
N TYR A 22 -7.12 32.98 -7.12
CA TYR A 22 -7.54 32.33 -8.35
C TYR A 22 -8.74 33.02 -8.97
N ARG A 23 -8.79 33.04 -10.32
CA ARG A 23 -9.88 33.67 -11.07
C ARG A 23 -11.23 32.97 -10.81
N TYR A 24 -11.20 31.65 -10.61
CA TYR A 24 -12.38 30.84 -10.38
C TYR A 24 -12.20 30.03 -9.09
N PRO A 25 -13.29 29.79 -8.32
CA PRO A 25 -13.26 28.88 -7.21
C PRO A 25 -12.83 27.48 -7.68
N HIS A 26 -11.97 26.84 -6.92
CA HIS A 26 -11.58 25.46 -7.16
C HIS A 26 -11.49 24.68 -5.85
N PRO A 27 -11.65 23.35 -5.89
CA PRO A 27 -11.52 22.53 -4.71
C PRO A 27 -10.06 22.45 -4.27
N ALA A 28 -9.86 22.25 -2.98
CA ALA A 28 -8.59 21.76 -2.49
C ALA A 28 -8.35 20.32 -2.95
N LEU A 29 -7.10 19.97 -3.19
CA LEU A 29 -6.69 18.64 -3.61
C LEU A 29 -5.97 17.93 -2.46
N THR A 30 -6.38 16.69 -2.17
CA THR A 30 -5.76 15.84 -1.17
C THR A 30 -5.38 14.48 -1.76
N THR A 31 -4.58 13.73 -1.02
CA THR A 31 -4.36 12.30 -1.27
C THR A 31 -4.75 11.51 -0.02
N ASP A 32 -5.37 10.35 -0.19
CA ASP A 32 -5.67 9.38 0.87
C ASP A 32 -5.12 8.02 0.45
N SER A 33 -4.37 7.34 1.32
CA SER A 33 -3.68 6.10 0.99
C SER A 33 -4.22 4.92 1.79
N VAL A 34 -4.78 3.91 1.10
CA VAL A 34 -5.15 2.63 1.72
C VAL A 34 -3.93 1.72 1.72
N ILE A 35 -3.36 1.52 2.89
CA ILE A 35 -2.12 0.76 3.06
C ILE A 35 -2.46 -0.62 3.57
N TYR A 36 -2.27 -1.63 2.72
CA TYR A 36 -2.49 -3.03 3.07
C TYR A 36 -1.19 -3.71 3.50
N GLY A 37 -1.26 -4.45 4.59
CA GLY A 37 -0.28 -5.44 5.02
C GLY A 37 -0.92 -6.82 5.14
N PHE A 38 -0.10 -7.87 5.17
CA PHE A 38 -0.53 -9.24 5.37
C PHE A 38 0.24 -9.87 6.54
N ASP A 39 -0.48 -10.36 7.57
CA ASP A 39 0.13 -10.92 8.78
C ASP A 39 0.29 -12.46 8.76
N GLY A 40 0.04 -13.09 7.61
CA GLY A 40 0.02 -14.55 7.45
C GLY A 40 -1.37 -15.15 7.57
N THR A 41 -2.32 -14.46 8.17
CA THR A 41 -3.71 -14.91 8.40
C THR A 41 -4.75 -14.07 7.68
N GLY A 42 -4.58 -12.76 7.64
CA GLY A 42 -5.52 -11.81 7.06
C GLY A 42 -4.87 -10.52 6.58
N LEU A 43 -5.66 -9.70 5.88
CA LEU A 43 -5.25 -8.36 5.52
C LEU A 43 -5.40 -7.42 6.71
N LYS A 44 -4.43 -6.54 6.84
CA LYS A 44 -4.41 -5.43 7.78
C LYS A 44 -4.39 -4.12 7.02
N ILE A 45 -5.04 -3.12 7.58
CA ILE A 45 -5.03 -1.74 7.07
C ILE A 45 -4.36 -0.86 8.11
N LEU A 46 -3.42 -0.04 7.67
CA LEU A 46 -2.78 0.95 8.52
C LEU A 46 -3.65 2.20 8.56
N LEU A 47 -3.99 2.62 9.78
CA LEU A 47 -4.75 3.84 10.04
C LEU A 47 -3.96 4.75 10.97
N VAL A 48 -4.23 6.04 10.88
CA VAL A 48 -3.67 7.08 11.75
C VAL A 48 -4.78 7.70 12.60
N GLU A 49 -4.48 7.99 13.87
CA GLU A 49 -5.39 8.70 14.75
C GLU A 49 -5.30 10.19 14.49
N ARG A 50 -6.43 10.84 14.22
CA ARG A 50 -6.48 12.28 13.94
C ARG A 50 -6.21 13.10 15.19
N ARG A 51 -5.26 14.01 15.10
CA ARG A 51 -4.88 14.92 16.20
C ARG A 51 -5.78 16.16 16.26
N PHE A 52 -6.30 16.63 15.14
CA PHE A 52 -7.01 17.88 14.98
C PHE A 52 -8.45 17.71 14.47
N GLU A 53 -9.28 18.73 14.73
CA GLU A 53 -10.61 18.84 14.14
C GLU A 53 -10.54 19.05 12.60
N PRO A 54 -11.53 18.60 11.85
CA PRO A 54 -12.69 17.81 12.29
C PRO A 54 -12.30 16.35 12.57
N PHE A 55 -13.13 15.65 13.32
CA PHE A 55 -12.97 14.23 13.66
C PHE A 55 -11.75 13.90 14.53
N ARG A 56 -11.38 14.81 15.44
CA ARG A 56 -10.27 14.57 16.38
C ARG A 56 -10.49 13.28 17.18
N GLY A 57 -9.44 12.45 17.30
CA GLY A 57 -9.46 11.17 17.98
C GLY A 57 -10.10 10.03 17.17
N MET A 58 -10.64 10.30 15.97
CA MET A 58 -11.08 9.25 15.06
C MET A 58 -9.92 8.74 14.21
N TRP A 59 -10.08 7.52 13.73
CA TRP A 59 -9.13 6.90 12.81
C TRP A 59 -9.38 7.34 11.37
N ALA A 60 -8.30 7.50 10.63
CA ALA A 60 -8.32 7.96 9.25
C ALA A 60 -7.28 7.21 8.40
N LEU A 61 -7.43 7.27 7.08
CA LEU A 61 -6.38 6.89 6.15
C LEU A 61 -5.22 7.91 6.24
N PRO A 62 -3.98 7.47 6.14
CA PRO A 62 -2.86 8.38 5.94
C PRO A 62 -3.03 9.21 4.69
N GLY A 63 -2.78 10.52 4.80
CA GLY A 63 -2.96 11.42 3.67
C GLY A 63 -3.04 12.89 4.08
N GLY A 64 -2.95 13.76 3.08
CA GLY A 64 -2.95 15.20 3.32
C GLY A 64 -3.14 16.03 2.06
N PHE A 65 -2.99 17.34 2.23
CA PHE A 65 -3.15 18.30 1.14
C PHE A 65 -1.94 18.30 0.20
N VAL A 66 -2.25 18.31 -1.11
CA VAL A 66 -1.23 18.44 -2.15
C VAL A 66 -0.68 19.87 -2.13
N ARG A 67 0.64 19.98 -2.02
CA ARG A 67 1.33 21.27 -2.07
C ARG A 67 1.40 21.78 -3.50
N ILE A 68 1.63 23.08 -3.66
CA ILE A 68 1.61 23.71 -4.97
C ILE A 68 2.78 23.28 -5.87
N ASP A 69 3.83 22.77 -5.30
CA ASP A 69 5.09 22.40 -5.93
C ASP A 69 5.33 20.88 -5.97
N GLU A 70 4.29 20.06 -5.67
CA GLU A 70 4.39 18.61 -5.71
C GLU A 70 3.30 17.98 -6.58
N THR A 71 3.58 16.77 -7.10
CA THR A 71 2.56 15.94 -7.77
C THR A 71 1.73 15.20 -6.73
N VAL A 72 0.58 14.62 -7.14
CA VAL A 72 -0.24 13.80 -6.24
C VAL A 72 0.50 12.54 -5.78
N GLU A 73 1.37 11.99 -6.62
CA GLU A 73 2.23 10.85 -6.29
C GLU A 73 3.28 11.23 -5.25
N ASP A 74 3.91 12.40 -5.39
CA ASP A 74 4.89 12.91 -4.41
C ASP A 74 4.21 13.20 -3.07
N CYS A 75 3.02 13.81 -3.09
CA CYS A 75 2.22 14.04 -1.90
C CYS A 75 1.90 12.73 -1.19
N ALA A 76 1.35 11.74 -1.89
CA ALA A 76 1.00 10.44 -1.30
C ALA A 76 2.25 9.75 -0.69
N ALA A 77 3.40 9.81 -1.36
CA ALA A 77 4.65 9.25 -0.86
C ALA A 77 5.21 10.03 0.34
N ARG A 78 5.07 11.34 0.36
CA ARG A 78 5.48 12.21 1.48
C ARG A 78 4.62 11.94 2.72
N GLU A 79 3.28 12.01 2.59
CA GLU A 79 2.35 11.78 3.68
C GLU A 79 2.52 10.37 4.27
N LEU A 80 2.67 9.36 3.41
CA LEU A 80 2.96 7.99 3.85
C LEU A 80 4.20 7.95 4.75
N ARG A 81 5.27 8.61 4.35
CA ARG A 81 6.53 8.66 5.11
C ARG A 81 6.41 9.48 6.39
N GLU A 82 5.77 10.66 6.32
CA GLU A 82 5.65 11.58 7.44
C GLU A 82 4.75 11.02 8.54
N GLU A 83 3.62 10.40 8.18
CA GLU A 83 2.65 9.89 9.15
C GLU A 83 2.93 8.46 9.64
N THR A 84 3.61 7.63 8.83
CA THR A 84 3.77 6.21 9.14
C THR A 84 5.21 5.73 9.20
N GLY A 85 6.16 6.53 8.77
CA GLY A 85 7.57 6.14 8.62
C GLY A 85 7.82 5.15 7.49
N LEU A 86 6.81 4.77 6.71
CA LEU A 86 6.93 3.83 5.61
C LEU A 86 7.50 4.51 4.37
N THR A 87 8.41 3.81 3.70
CA THR A 87 8.81 4.15 2.34
C THR A 87 8.12 3.21 1.37
N ALA A 88 7.35 3.78 0.45
CA ALA A 88 6.49 3.00 -0.44
C ALA A 88 7.28 1.99 -1.28
N ILE A 89 6.83 0.74 -1.26
CA ILE A 89 7.31 -0.31 -2.13
C ILE A 89 6.38 -0.43 -3.35
N TYR A 90 5.09 -0.31 -3.12
CA TYR A 90 4.06 -0.28 -4.15
C TYR A 90 3.05 0.81 -3.76
N LEU A 91 2.98 1.88 -4.53
CA LEU A 91 2.04 2.98 -4.36
C LEU A 91 1.40 3.24 -5.72
N HIS A 92 0.07 3.10 -5.81
CA HIS A 92 -0.62 3.23 -7.08
C HIS A 92 -1.95 3.96 -6.91
N GLN A 93 -2.15 5.01 -7.71
CA GLN A 93 -3.42 5.71 -7.80
C GLN A 93 -4.50 4.76 -8.34
N PHE A 94 -5.69 4.72 -7.72
CA PHE A 94 -6.75 3.85 -8.19
C PHE A 94 -8.08 4.57 -8.46
N ARG A 95 -8.39 5.65 -7.72
CA ARG A 95 -9.67 6.35 -7.89
C ARG A 95 -9.60 7.78 -7.36
N VAL A 96 -10.53 8.64 -7.85
CA VAL A 96 -10.77 9.99 -7.32
C VAL A 96 -12.12 9.99 -6.61
N PHE A 97 -12.17 10.60 -5.41
CA PHE A 97 -13.39 10.82 -4.64
C PHE A 97 -13.67 12.30 -4.56
N SER A 98 -14.87 12.67 -4.97
CA SER A 98 -15.25 14.09 -5.18
C SER A 98 -16.66 14.40 -4.76
N THR A 99 -17.26 13.66 -3.84
CA THR A 99 -18.55 13.99 -3.23
C THR A 99 -18.48 15.38 -2.63
N VAL A 100 -19.53 16.21 -2.84
CA VAL A 100 -19.44 17.64 -2.52
C VAL A 100 -19.15 17.88 -1.04
N ASP A 101 -19.78 17.11 -0.17
CA ASP A 101 -19.75 17.31 1.28
C ASP A 101 -18.83 16.28 1.99
N ARG A 102 -17.85 15.70 1.25
CA ARG A 102 -16.94 14.70 1.82
C ARG A 102 -16.08 15.23 2.95
N ASP A 103 -15.78 16.53 2.95
CA ASP A 103 -15.03 17.23 3.99
C ASP A 103 -15.86 18.43 4.47
N PRO A 104 -16.16 18.54 5.79
CA PRO A 104 -16.98 19.62 6.31
C PRO A 104 -16.29 20.99 6.33
N ARG A 105 -14.99 21.05 6.11
CA ARG A 105 -14.23 22.32 6.14
C ARG A 105 -14.39 23.13 4.86
N GLU A 106 -14.30 22.46 3.71
CA GLU A 106 -14.33 23.10 2.40
C GLU A 106 -14.57 22.08 1.29
N ARG A 107 -14.66 22.56 0.07
CA ARG A 107 -14.74 21.68 -1.11
C ARG A 107 -13.39 20.99 -1.35
N VAL A 108 -13.34 19.68 -1.10
CA VAL A 108 -12.15 18.86 -1.26
C VAL A 108 -12.37 17.77 -2.30
N VAL A 109 -11.37 17.49 -3.10
CA VAL A 109 -11.26 16.32 -3.98
C VAL A 109 -10.03 15.53 -3.57
N THR A 110 -10.18 14.23 -3.34
CA THR A 110 -9.03 13.39 -3.04
C THR A 110 -8.71 12.42 -4.16
N VAL A 111 -7.43 12.24 -4.39
CA VAL A 111 -6.87 11.17 -5.22
C VAL A 111 -6.48 10.02 -4.29
N ALA A 112 -7.19 8.90 -4.41
CA ALA A 112 -6.97 7.74 -3.55
C ALA A 112 -5.89 6.81 -4.12
N PHE A 113 -4.98 6.43 -3.24
CA PHE A 113 -3.88 5.51 -3.52
C PHE A 113 -4.04 4.20 -2.77
N ILE A 114 -3.54 3.12 -3.35
CA ILE A 114 -3.35 1.85 -2.68
C ILE A 114 -1.85 1.60 -2.51
N ALA A 115 -1.45 1.20 -1.31
CA ALA A 115 -0.09 0.78 -1.01
C ALA A 115 -0.10 -0.66 -0.48
N LEU A 116 0.86 -1.46 -0.94
CA LEU A 116 1.06 -2.83 -0.46
C LEU A 116 2.41 -2.91 0.22
N VAL A 117 2.43 -3.44 1.42
CA VAL A 117 3.60 -3.40 2.29
C VAL A 117 3.84 -4.75 2.94
N ARG A 118 5.11 -5.12 3.02
CA ARG A 118 5.54 -6.34 3.69
C ARG A 118 5.66 -6.12 5.19
N PRO A 119 5.11 -6.99 6.04
CA PRO A 119 5.09 -6.78 7.48
C PRO A 119 6.48 -6.73 8.15
N ASP A 120 7.46 -7.42 7.57
CA ASP A 120 8.83 -7.52 8.10
C ASP A 120 9.73 -6.33 7.76
N SER A 121 9.27 -5.41 6.92
CA SER A 121 10.14 -4.42 6.27
C SER A 121 10.24 -3.08 7.00
N TYR A 122 9.52 -2.84 8.14
CA TYR A 122 9.44 -1.49 8.69
C TYR A 122 9.08 -1.41 10.18
N ARG A 123 9.63 -0.38 10.82
CA ARG A 123 9.14 0.11 12.11
C ARG A 123 8.16 1.24 11.85
N LEU A 124 6.99 1.16 12.45
CA LEU A 124 6.04 2.28 12.45
C LEU A 124 6.61 3.40 13.31
N ILE A 125 6.69 4.57 12.72
CA ILE A 125 7.02 5.80 13.43
C ILE A 125 5.82 6.70 13.20
N ALA A 126 5.08 7.01 14.27
CA ALA A 126 4.05 8.04 14.17
C ALA A 126 4.72 9.37 13.83
N GLY A 127 4.26 10.03 12.77
CA GLY A 127 4.75 11.34 12.37
C GLY A 127 4.30 12.44 13.33
N ASP A 128 4.76 13.67 13.10
CA ASP A 128 4.46 14.81 13.96
C ASP A 128 2.97 15.15 14.00
N ASP A 129 2.24 14.90 12.92
CA ASP A 129 0.82 15.21 12.76
C ASP A 129 -0.12 14.08 13.17
N ALA A 130 0.33 12.84 13.26
CA ALA A 130 -0.43 11.70 13.74
C ALA A 130 -0.18 11.45 15.23
N ALA A 131 -1.24 11.21 16.01
CA ALA A 131 -1.10 10.81 17.40
C ALA A 131 -0.60 9.38 17.53
N ASN A 132 -1.11 8.48 16.69
CA ASN A 132 -0.74 7.06 16.58
C ASN A 132 -0.94 6.57 15.16
N ALA A 133 -0.15 5.58 14.75
CA ALA A 133 -0.39 4.80 13.54
C ALA A 133 -0.47 3.31 13.92
N LEU A 134 -1.61 2.65 13.64
CA LEU A 134 -1.85 1.26 14.04
C LEU A 134 -2.42 0.42 12.90
N TRP A 135 -2.07 -0.87 12.93
CA TRP A 135 -2.63 -1.87 12.04
C TRP A 135 -3.94 -2.44 12.58
N PHE A 136 -5.00 -2.36 11.79
CA PHE A 136 -6.30 -2.93 12.10
C PHE A 136 -6.61 -4.10 11.17
N ASP A 137 -7.34 -5.08 11.68
CA ASP A 137 -7.92 -6.12 10.84
C ASP A 137 -8.92 -5.49 9.88
N GLU A 138 -8.80 -5.80 8.59
CA GLU A 138 -9.70 -5.27 7.57
C GLU A 138 -11.19 -5.57 7.86
N ASN A 139 -11.47 -6.67 8.54
CA ASN A 139 -12.84 -7.06 8.90
C ASN A 139 -13.32 -6.48 10.25
N ALA A 140 -12.47 -5.76 10.97
CA ALA A 140 -12.76 -5.18 12.27
C ALA A 140 -12.21 -3.76 12.41
N LEU A 141 -12.53 -2.90 11.42
CA LEU A 141 -12.10 -1.51 11.41
C LEU A 141 -12.89 -0.69 12.46
N PRO A 142 -12.24 0.27 13.12
CA PRO A 142 -12.91 1.22 13.98
C PRO A 142 -13.76 2.19 13.16
N PRO A 143 -14.60 3.03 13.80
CA PRO A 143 -15.25 4.15 13.11
C PRO A 143 -14.21 5.07 12.47
N LEU A 144 -14.41 5.38 11.19
CA LEU A 144 -13.48 6.18 10.40
C LEU A 144 -13.98 7.61 10.21
N ALA A 145 -13.04 8.53 10.09
CA ALA A 145 -13.30 9.90 9.73
C ALA A 145 -13.68 10.02 8.25
N PHE A 146 -14.39 11.08 7.89
CA PHE A 146 -14.77 11.41 6.52
C PHE A 146 -15.50 10.27 5.80
N ASP A 147 -15.23 10.12 4.51
CA ASP A 147 -15.70 9.05 3.64
C ASP A 147 -14.66 7.90 3.50
N HIS A 148 -13.74 7.77 4.47
CA HIS A 148 -12.63 6.82 4.37
C HIS A 148 -13.07 5.35 4.32
N SER A 149 -14.25 5.01 4.87
CA SER A 149 -14.84 3.68 4.71
C SER A 149 -15.16 3.37 3.24
N GLU A 150 -15.69 4.34 2.49
CA GLU A 150 -15.99 4.17 1.06
C GLU A 150 -14.71 4.02 0.23
N ILE A 151 -13.64 4.73 0.61
CA ILE A 151 -12.34 4.63 -0.04
C ILE A 151 -11.77 3.22 0.16
N ILE A 152 -11.85 2.66 1.39
CA ILE A 152 -11.38 1.30 1.69
C ILE A 152 -12.17 0.25 0.90
N ASP A 153 -13.50 0.36 0.83
CA ASP A 153 -14.34 -0.56 0.07
C ASP A 153 -13.99 -0.55 -1.43
N ALA A 154 -13.75 0.63 -1.99
CA ALA A 154 -13.31 0.77 -3.37
C ALA A 154 -11.89 0.24 -3.60
N ALA A 155 -10.97 0.47 -2.66
CA ALA A 155 -9.60 -0.07 -2.72
C ALA A 155 -9.60 -1.60 -2.68
N ARG A 156 -10.49 -2.20 -1.87
CA ARG A 156 -10.67 -3.64 -1.79
C ARG A 156 -11.09 -4.24 -3.12
N SER A 157 -12.08 -3.64 -3.76
CA SER A 157 -12.57 -4.06 -5.08
C SER A 157 -11.45 -3.95 -6.12
N TYR A 158 -10.75 -2.82 -6.14
CA TYR A 158 -9.61 -2.59 -7.04
C TYR A 158 -8.47 -3.60 -6.83
N LEU A 159 -8.15 -3.94 -5.57
CA LEU A 159 -7.10 -4.93 -5.26
C LEU A 159 -7.46 -6.30 -5.81
N SER A 160 -8.72 -6.76 -5.62
CA SER A 160 -9.21 -8.03 -6.15
C SER A 160 -9.17 -8.08 -7.68
N GLU A 161 -9.56 -7.00 -8.36
CA GLU A 161 -9.49 -6.90 -9.81
C GLU A 161 -8.04 -6.90 -10.31
N THR A 162 -7.18 -6.12 -9.65
CA THR A 162 -5.77 -6.00 -10.02
C THR A 162 -5.04 -7.33 -9.87
N LEU A 163 -5.39 -8.11 -8.84
CA LEU A 163 -4.78 -9.41 -8.56
C LEU A 163 -4.96 -10.41 -9.72
N ARG A 164 -5.99 -10.26 -10.54
CA ARG A 164 -6.25 -11.12 -11.70
C ARG A 164 -5.29 -10.87 -12.87
N VAL A 165 -4.80 -9.63 -13.00
CA VAL A 165 -4.02 -9.20 -14.17
C VAL A 165 -2.59 -8.81 -13.85
N ARG A 166 -2.26 -8.61 -12.58
CA ARG A 166 -0.93 -8.20 -12.12
C ARG A 166 -0.48 -9.04 -10.92
N PRO A 167 0.80 -9.37 -10.81
CA PRO A 167 1.34 -10.19 -9.73
C PRO A 167 1.55 -9.38 -8.43
N VAL A 168 0.56 -8.59 -8.02
CA VAL A 168 0.67 -7.69 -6.86
C VAL A 168 0.69 -8.42 -5.52
N ALA A 169 0.23 -9.68 -5.45
CA ALA A 169 0.28 -10.49 -4.24
C ALA A 169 1.69 -10.61 -3.65
N PHE A 170 2.73 -10.55 -4.49
CA PHE A 170 4.12 -10.66 -4.04
C PHE A 170 4.60 -9.46 -3.23
N GLU A 171 3.92 -8.32 -3.36
CA GLU A 171 4.24 -7.14 -2.55
C GLU A 171 3.73 -7.26 -1.10
N LEU A 172 2.84 -8.23 -0.83
CA LEU A 172 2.33 -8.58 0.51
C LEU A 172 3.09 -9.73 1.17
N LEU A 173 4.04 -10.35 0.48
CA LEU A 173 4.82 -11.49 0.96
C LEU A 173 6.27 -11.12 1.20
N ASN A 174 6.94 -11.88 2.05
CA ASN A 174 8.38 -11.79 2.21
C ASN A 174 9.10 -12.11 0.89
N LYS A 175 10.38 -11.73 0.76
CA LYS A 175 11.17 -12.03 -0.44
C LYS A 175 11.22 -13.52 -0.76
N VAL A 176 11.18 -14.34 0.29
CA VAL A 176 11.14 -15.80 0.21
C VAL A 176 9.88 -16.25 0.93
N PHE A 177 9.08 -17.06 0.25
CA PHE A 177 7.75 -17.49 0.73
C PHE A 177 7.45 -18.92 0.27
N SER A 178 6.45 -19.55 0.91
CA SER A 178 5.89 -20.84 0.49
C SER A 178 4.70 -20.63 -0.45
N LEU A 179 4.40 -21.64 -1.28
CA LEU A 179 3.17 -21.62 -2.10
C LEU A 179 1.88 -21.56 -1.25
N GLY A 180 1.96 -22.04 -0.01
CA GLY A 180 0.83 -21.92 0.93
C GLY A 180 0.56 -20.49 1.36
N GLU A 181 1.59 -19.69 1.62
CA GLU A 181 1.47 -18.26 1.93
C GLU A 181 0.93 -17.49 0.73
N LEU A 182 1.46 -17.76 -0.47
CA LEU A 182 0.94 -17.16 -1.70
C LEU A 182 -0.55 -17.48 -1.89
N GLN A 183 -0.95 -18.75 -1.75
CA GLN A 183 -2.34 -19.18 -1.84
C GLN A 183 -3.20 -18.43 -0.82
N ARG A 184 -2.72 -18.31 0.41
CA ARG A 184 -3.46 -17.63 1.48
C ARG A 184 -3.71 -16.15 1.17
N VAL A 185 -2.74 -15.43 0.59
CA VAL A 185 -2.94 -14.03 0.13
C VAL A 185 -4.06 -13.97 -0.89
N TYR A 186 -4.07 -14.86 -1.91
CA TYR A 186 -5.14 -14.90 -2.91
C TYR A 186 -6.50 -15.23 -2.30
N GLU A 187 -6.56 -16.19 -1.36
CA GLU A 187 -7.79 -16.59 -0.67
C GLU A 187 -8.37 -15.44 0.16
N VAL A 188 -7.52 -14.73 0.88
CA VAL A 188 -7.94 -13.59 1.71
C VAL A 188 -8.41 -12.43 0.85
N ILE A 189 -7.68 -12.06 -0.20
CA ILE A 189 -8.07 -10.97 -1.10
C ILE A 189 -9.38 -11.31 -1.84
N ASN A 190 -9.54 -12.48 -2.37
CA ASN A 190 -10.71 -12.87 -3.15
C ASN A 190 -11.85 -13.44 -2.30
N ARG A 191 -11.69 -13.55 -0.98
CA ARG A 191 -12.67 -14.13 -0.04
C ARG A 191 -13.19 -15.50 -0.51
N THR A 192 -12.27 -16.33 -1.01
CA THR A 192 -12.58 -17.65 -1.56
C THR A 192 -11.53 -18.66 -1.13
N VAL A 193 -11.86 -19.93 -1.23
CA VAL A 193 -10.94 -21.02 -0.92
C VAL A 193 -10.55 -21.72 -2.20
N TYR A 194 -9.27 -21.88 -2.46
CA TYR A 194 -8.75 -22.56 -3.65
C TYR A 194 -8.32 -23.98 -3.36
N ASP A 195 -8.55 -24.90 -4.32
CA ASP A 195 -7.95 -26.23 -4.25
C ASP A 195 -6.43 -26.12 -4.29
N ARG A 196 -5.77 -26.65 -3.27
CA ARG A 196 -4.32 -26.52 -3.08
C ARG A 196 -3.51 -27.03 -4.27
N ARG A 197 -3.88 -28.17 -4.81
CA ARG A 197 -3.12 -28.80 -5.92
C ARG A 197 -3.24 -27.99 -7.19
N ASN A 198 -4.46 -27.55 -7.50
CA ASN A 198 -4.74 -26.75 -8.67
C ASN A 198 -4.06 -25.38 -8.59
N PHE A 199 -4.17 -24.71 -7.43
CA PHE A 199 -3.51 -23.42 -7.20
C PHE A 199 -1.99 -23.53 -7.40
N GLN A 200 -1.34 -24.48 -6.71
CA GLN A 200 0.12 -24.67 -6.80
C GLN A 200 0.57 -24.99 -8.22
N ARG A 201 -0.16 -25.85 -8.93
CA ARG A 201 0.14 -26.17 -10.34
C ARG A 201 0.06 -24.91 -11.21
N LYS A 202 -1.00 -24.12 -11.10
CA LYS A 202 -1.17 -22.88 -11.88
C LYS A 202 -0.12 -21.83 -11.51
N ALA A 203 0.17 -21.63 -10.23
CA ALA A 203 1.19 -20.71 -9.77
C ALA A 203 2.57 -21.02 -10.35
N LEU A 204 2.98 -22.29 -10.37
CA LEU A 204 4.25 -22.71 -10.97
C LEU A 204 4.26 -22.55 -12.49
N GLN A 205 3.13 -22.74 -13.17
CA GLN A 205 2.99 -22.57 -14.62
C GLN A 205 3.15 -21.10 -15.07
N THR A 206 2.99 -20.12 -14.18
CA THR A 206 3.20 -18.69 -14.52
C THR A 206 4.64 -18.39 -14.93
N GLY A 207 5.61 -19.19 -14.50
CA GLY A 207 7.04 -18.96 -14.71
C GLY A 207 7.57 -17.72 -13.96
N LEU A 208 6.84 -17.23 -12.97
CA LEU A 208 7.22 -16.08 -12.13
C LEU A 208 7.89 -16.49 -10.81
N LEU A 209 7.99 -17.80 -10.56
CA LEU A 209 8.52 -18.34 -9.30
C LEU A 209 9.81 -19.11 -9.55
N GLU A 210 10.82 -18.84 -8.74
CA GLU A 210 12.02 -19.65 -8.63
C GLU A 210 12.06 -20.35 -7.28
N GLU A 211 12.38 -21.66 -7.29
CA GLU A 211 12.60 -22.42 -6.07
C GLU A 211 13.93 -21.97 -5.44
N VAL A 212 13.88 -21.52 -4.19
CA VAL A 212 15.05 -21.13 -3.42
C VAL A 212 15.51 -22.35 -2.63
N SER A 213 16.72 -22.85 -2.93
CA SER A 213 17.37 -23.84 -2.06
C SER A 213 17.53 -23.23 -0.68
N ALA A 214 17.06 -23.93 0.36
CA ALA A 214 17.33 -23.54 1.73
C ALA A 214 18.85 -23.47 1.90
N ALA A 215 19.40 -22.25 1.99
CA ALA A 215 20.79 -22.09 2.39
C ALA A 215 20.93 -22.69 3.80
N PRO A 216 22.02 -23.43 4.08
CA PRO A 216 22.27 -23.90 5.43
C PRO A 216 22.32 -22.67 6.37
N PRO A 217 21.91 -22.83 7.65
CA PRO A 217 21.94 -21.74 8.59
C PRO A 217 23.35 -21.15 8.63
N CYS A 218 23.44 -19.83 8.55
CA CYS A 218 24.69 -19.08 8.53
C CYS A 218 25.64 -19.57 9.65
N SER A 219 26.70 -20.29 9.27
CA SER A 219 27.83 -20.52 10.14
C SER A 219 28.71 -19.27 10.11
N ASN A 220 28.74 -18.58 11.24
CA ASN A 220 29.82 -17.74 11.77
C ASN A 220 30.64 -16.88 10.79
N ALA A 221 30.37 -15.60 10.78
CA ALA A 221 31.42 -14.58 10.87
C ALA A 221 30.87 -13.38 11.61
N ALA A 222 31.15 -13.29 12.89
CA ALA A 222 31.09 -12.08 13.72
C ALA A 222 32.45 -11.36 13.61
N PRO A 223 32.74 -10.20 14.25
CA PRO A 223 31.98 -9.57 15.33
C PRO A 223 31.80 -8.05 15.16
N ASP A 224 30.97 -7.55 15.95
CA ASP A 224 30.92 -6.29 16.67
C ASP A 224 29.68 -5.41 16.43
N ILE A 225 29.00 -5.22 17.56
CA ILE A 225 28.10 -4.10 17.90
C ILE A 225 26.68 -4.18 17.32
N MET A 226 25.77 -4.80 18.09
CA MET A 226 24.42 -4.28 18.35
C MET A 226 23.74 -5.08 19.49
N PRO A 227 22.95 -4.44 20.37
CA PRO A 227 22.33 -5.10 21.52
C PRO A 227 21.18 -6.02 21.13
N GLU A 228 21.11 -7.11 21.85
CA GLU A 228 20.06 -8.12 21.80
C GLU A 228 18.67 -7.50 21.95
N ALA A 229 17.82 -7.64 20.94
CA ALA A 229 16.39 -7.52 21.09
C ALA A 229 15.65 -8.44 20.11
N ASN A 230 15.19 -9.57 20.66
CA ASN A 230 14.12 -10.41 20.10
C ASN A 230 14.30 -11.08 18.73
N CYS A 231 15.25 -12.00 18.63
CA CYS A 231 14.99 -13.21 17.86
C CYS A 231 13.98 -14.04 18.65
N ARG A 232 12.68 -13.91 18.35
CA ARG A 232 11.72 -14.93 18.75
C ARG A 232 12.07 -16.18 17.96
N GLU A 233 12.55 -17.19 18.66
CA GLU A 233 12.63 -18.55 18.15
C GLU A 233 11.24 -18.95 17.64
N PRO A 234 11.14 -19.65 16.49
CA PRO A 234 9.86 -20.20 16.06
C PRO A 234 9.42 -21.22 17.14
N GLU A 235 8.41 -20.86 17.91
CA GLU A 235 7.68 -21.81 18.75
C GLU A 235 7.10 -22.90 17.86
N GLU A 236 7.50 -24.09 18.12
CA GLU A 236 7.18 -25.44 17.65
C GLU A 236 8.28 -26.09 16.82
N ALA A 237 9.00 -26.97 17.50
CA ALA A 237 9.83 -27.98 16.86
C ALA A 237 8.99 -28.77 15.83
N PRO A 238 9.50 -29.03 14.62
CA PRO A 238 8.75 -29.74 13.59
C PRO A 238 8.40 -31.13 14.10
N ARG A 239 7.09 -31.41 14.17
CA ARG A 239 6.61 -32.78 14.43
C ARG A 239 7.23 -33.71 13.39
N ALA A 240 7.94 -34.74 13.86
CA ALA A 240 8.63 -35.71 13.05
C ALA A 240 7.72 -36.25 11.93
N GLY A 241 8.11 -36.08 10.66
CA GLY A 241 7.46 -36.67 9.50
C GLY A 241 7.00 -35.72 8.37
N ARG A 242 7.02 -34.40 8.53
CA ARG A 242 6.70 -33.47 7.42
C ARG A 242 7.95 -33.05 6.65
N ARG A 243 8.00 -33.33 5.35
CA ARG A 243 9.01 -32.74 4.47
C ARG A 243 8.94 -31.21 4.59
N PRO A 244 10.09 -30.52 4.73
CA PRO A 244 10.10 -29.05 4.76
C PRO A 244 9.43 -28.51 3.51
N SER A 245 8.62 -27.47 3.68
CA SER A 245 7.93 -26.81 2.57
C SER A 245 8.99 -26.18 1.65
N LYS A 246 8.84 -26.39 0.35
CA LYS A 246 9.66 -25.69 -0.65
C LYS A 246 9.42 -24.20 -0.56
N LEU A 247 10.50 -23.45 -0.64
CA LEU A 247 10.49 -21.99 -0.62
C LEU A 247 10.72 -21.43 -2.02
N PHE A 248 10.10 -20.31 -2.30
CA PHE A 248 10.11 -19.66 -3.61
C PHE A 248 10.40 -18.18 -3.46
N SER A 249 10.98 -17.60 -4.51
CA SER A 249 11.09 -16.16 -4.69
C SER A 249 10.42 -15.72 -5.98
N PHE A 250 9.97 -14.46 -6.01
CA PHE A 250 9.38 -13.86 -7.20
C PHE A 250 10.45 -13.34 -8.14
N VAL A 251 10.39 -13.76 -9.41
CA VAL A 251 11.30 -13.31 -10.46
C VAL A 251 10.66 -12.19 -11.25
N ARG A 252 11.12 -10.96 -11.06
CA ARG A 252 10.81 -9.88 -11.99
C ARG A 252 11.58 -10.14 -13.29
N ARG A 253 10.91 -10.54 -14.36
CA ARG A 253 11.55 -10.56 -15.68
C ARG A 253 12.01 -9.14 -15.99
N ARG A 254 13.34 -8.90 -15.99
CA ARG A 254 13.92 -7.70 -16.59
C ARG A 254 13.53 -7.74 -18.08
N LYS A 255 12.92 -6.67 -18.60
CA LYS A 255 12.95 -6.44 -20.05
C LYS A 255 14.42 -6.48 -20.44
N LYS A 256 14.79 -7.44 -21.29
CA LYS A 256 16.04 -7.34 -22.03
C LYS A 256 15.97 -6.02 -22.80
N ASP A 257 16.99 -5.21 -22.65
CA ASP A 257 17.25 -4.09 -23.56
C ASP A 257 17.54 -4.71 -24.93
N ASP A 258 16.50 -4.90 -25.73
CA ASP A 258 16.63 -5.18 -27.15
C ASP A 258 16.60 -3.86 -27.89
N SER A 259 17.80 -3.39 -28.20
CA SER A 259 18.02 -2.50 -29.34
C SER A 259 17.90 -3.33 -30.63
N SER A 260 16.69 -3.61 -31.06
CA SER A 260 16.35 -3.93 -32.46
C SER A 260 14.83 -3.83 -32.61
N ASP A 261 14.47 -2.86 -33.40
CA ASP A 261 13.16 -2.58 -33.96
C ASP A 261 12.66 -3.78 -34.75
N ASP A 262 11.65 -4.46 -34.22
CA ASP A 262 10.70 -5.24 -35.00
C ASP A 262 9.44 -5.47 -34.16
N GLY A 263 8.32 -4.93 -34.68
CA GLY A 263 7.03 -4.93 -34.01
C GLY A 263 6.42 -6.31 -33.86
N ASP A 264 6.49 -6.84 -32.66
CA ASP A 264 5.50 -7.81 -32.16
C ASP A 264 5.28 -7.59 -30.67
N SER A 265 4.24 -6.83 -30.35
CA SER A 265 3.76 -6.60 -28.99
C SER A 265 2.95 -7.78 -28.47
N SER A 266 3.56 -8.96 -28.33
CA SER A 266 2.96 -10.02 -27.56
C SER A 266 3.35 -9.92 -26.09
N THR A 267 2.85 -8.91 -25.41
CA THR A 267 2.72 -8.93 -23.95
C THR A 267 1.70 -10.01 -23.62
N ARG A 268 2.16 -11.24 -23.39
CA ARG A 268 1.27 -12.31 -22.91
C ARG A 268 0.67 -11.83 -21.61
N ASN A 269 -0.61 -11.46 -21.63
CA ASN A 269 -1.40 -11.19 -20.45
C ASN A 269 -1.39 -12.47 -19.61
N ILE A 270 -0.60 -12.48 -18.55
CA ILE A 270 -0.60 -13.57 -17.58
C ILE A 270 -1.85 -13.36 -16.75
N THR A 271 -2.92 -14.07 -17.08
CA THR A 271 -4.15 -14.06 -16.30
C THR A 271 -3.96 -14.99 -15.11
N PHE A 272 -4.11 -14.45 -13.90
CA PHE A 272 -4.04 -15.22 -12.65
C PHE A 272 -5.42 -15.76 -12.26
N ASP A 273 -6.09 -16.45 -13.16
CA ASP A 273 -7.36 -17.15 -12.89
C ASP A 273 -7.06 -18.49 -12.20
N PHE A 274 -7.18 -18.50 -10.89
CA PHE A 274 -7.03 -19.69 -10.06
C PHE A 274 -8.34 -20.42 -9.81
#